data_7ec3f3b6447c40683619a36c7ae378b4
#
_entry.id   7ec3f3b6447c40683619a36c7ae378b4
#
_cell.length_a   1.000
_cell.length_b   1.000
_cell.length_c   1.000
_cell.angle_alpha   90.00
_cell.angle_beta   90.00
_cell.angle_gamma   90.00
#
_symmetry.space_group_name_H-M   'P 1'
#
loop_
_entity.id
_entity.type
_entity.pdbx_description
1 polymer ?
#
loop_
_entity_poly.entity_id
_entity_poly.type
_entity_poly.pdbx_seq_one_letter_code
_entity_poly.pdbx_strand_id
1 'polypeptide(L)'
;SREVSVSIILQNLAQLKALFEKQWESIVGNCDEFLYLGGNEQSTHKYVSELLGKETIDTNTYGKSSGRSGNYSTNYQISGRELLTPDEVRLLDNKYAILFIRGERPVMDFKYDILKHPNVAFTTDGKEKPYLHGGTENAIASISIDENIDNYDFTEIEDIAEEYELLSSEELEDYFK
;
A
#
# COMPACT_ATOMS: atom_id res chain seq x y z
N SER A 1 -23.48 10.16 -9.82
CA SER A 1 -22.05 9.87 -9.97
C SER A 1 -21.37 11.06 -10.62
N ARG A 2 -20.24 11.51 -10.08
CA ARG A 2 -19.50 12.65 -10.63
C ARG A 2 -18.32 12.22 -11.51
N GLU A 3 -18.21 10.93 -11.84
CA GLU A 3 -17.13 10.34 -12.65
C GLU A 3 -15.72 10.72 -12.15
N VAL A 4 -15.57 10.78 -10.82
CA VAL A 4 -14.27 11.03 -10.18
C VAL A 4 -13.74 9.71 -9.67
N SER A 5 -12.55 9.33 -10.10
CA SER A 5 -11.79 8.20 -9.59
C SER A 5 -10.66 8.67 -8.67
N VAL A 6 -10.36 7.88 -7.66
CA VAL A 6 -9.29 8.16 -6.70
C VAL A 6 -8.40 6.93 -6.59
N SER A 7 -7.09 7.13 -6.69
CA SER A 7 -6.10 6.09 -6.41
C SER A 7 -5.36 6.45 -5.12
N ILE A 8 -5.38 5.52 -4.15
CA ILE A 8 -4.72 5.67 -2.87
C ILE A 8 -3.49 4.75 -2.86
N ILE A 9 -2.32 5.32 -2.66
CA ILE A 9 -1.06 4.58 -2.57
C ILE A 9 -0.59 4.59 -1.12
N LEU A 10 -0.39 3.41 -0.55
CA LEU A 10 0.02 3.21 0.83
C LEU A 10 1.29 2.37 0.88
N GLN A 11 2.16 2.67 1.81
CA GLN A 11 3.31 1.82 2.08
C GLN A 11 2.89 0.52 2.79
N ASN A 12 1.91 0.61 3.69
CA ASN A 12 1.31 -0.52 4.41
C ASN A 12 -0.05 -0.11 5.03
N LEU A 13 -0.83 -1.10 5.46
CA LEU A 13 -2.14 -0.85 6.10
C LEU A 13 -2.01 -0.26 7.51
N ALA A 14 -0.88 -0.44 8.20
CA ALA A 14 -0.69 0.12 9.52
C ALA A 14 -0.71 1.65 9.50
N GLN A 15 -0.21 2.28 8.43
CA GLN A 15 -0.31 3.73 8.24
C GLN A 15 -1.76 4.19 8.15
N LEU A 16 -2.57 3.48 7.36
CA LEU A 16 -3.99 3.81 7.22
C LEU A 16 -4.75 3.66 8.55
N LYS A 17 -4.45 2.58 9.29
CA LYS A 17 -5.02 2.33 10.63
C LYS A 17 -4.63 3.40 11.63
N ALA A 18 -3.38 3.87 11.58
CA ALA A 18 -2.91 4.94 12.46
C ALA A 18 -3.59 6.28 12.20
N LEU A 19 -3.88 6.59 10.91
CA LEU A 19 -4.52 7.85 10.51
C LEU A 19 -6.05 7.84 10.72
N PHE A 20 -6.70 6.70 10.49
CA PHE A 20 -8.16 6.59 10.42
C PHE A 20 -8.75 5.56 11.38
N GLU A 21 -8.02 5.15 12.40
CA GLU A 21 -8.40 4.21 13.46
C GLU A 21 -9.58 3.25 13.12
N LYS A 22 -10.83 3.72 13.28
CA LYS A 22 -12.05 2.93 13.05
C LYS A 22 -12.60 3.00 11.61
N GLN A 23 -12.10 3.94 10.80
CA GLN A 23 -12.65 4.21 9.46
C GLN A 23 -11.82 3.59 8.32
N TRP A 24 -10.64 3.07 8.63
CA TRP A 24 -9.73 2.52 7.63
C TRP A 24 -10.37 1.41 6.78
N GLU A 25 -11.19 0.55 7.40
CA GLU A 25 -11.91 -0.52 6.68
C GLU A 25 -12.90 0.03 5.67
N SER A 26 -13.61 1.11 6.01
CA SER A 26 -14.51 1.79 5.08
C SER A 26 -13.78 2.39 3.89
N ILE A 27 -12.57 2.93 4.11
CA ILE A 27 -11.76 3.49 3.03
C ILE A 27 -11.36 2.39 2.05
N VAL A 28 -10.83 1.28 2.55
CA VAL A 28 -10.42 0.14 1.71
C VAL A 28 -11.65 -0.52 1.07
N GLY A 29 -12.73 -0.69 1.83
CA GLY A 29 -13.96 -1.32 1.36
C GLY A 29 -14.72 -0.52 0.29
N ASN A 30 -14.47 0.78 0.16
CA ASN A 30 -15.01 1.61 -0.91
C ASN A 30 -14.17 1.60 -2.19
N CYS A 31 -12.99 0.97 -2.16
CA CYS A 31 -12.19 0.76 -3.35
C CYS A 31 -12.69 -0.48 -4.11
N ASP A 32 -12.91 -0.34 -5.41
CA ASP A 32 -13.30 -1.46 -6.28
C ASP A 32 -12.13 -2.38 -6.61
N GLU A 33 -10.93 -1.85 -6.51
CA GLU A 33 -9.68 -2.54 -6.80
C GLU A 33 -8.70 -2.40 -5.62
N PHE A 34 -8.01 -3.50 -5.31
CA PHE A 34 -6.92 -3.51 -4.35
C PHE A 34 -5.73 -4.24 -4.99
N LEU A 35 -4.62 -3.50 -5.18
CA LEU A 35 -3.39 -4.03 -5.76
C LEU A 35 -2.32 -4.20 -4.67
N TYR A 36 -1.92 -5.44 -4.41
CA TYR A 36 -0.82 -5.76 -3.50
C TYR A 36 0.49 -5.92 -4.27
N LEU A 37 1.46 -5.09 -3.94
CA LEU A 37 2.79 -5.06 -4.58
C LEU A 37 3.90 -5.63 -3.69
N GLY A 38 3.54 -6.26 -2.58
CA GLY A 38 4.50 -6.75 -1.59
C GLY A 38 4.68 -5.77 -0.43
N GLY A 39 5.41 -6.20 0.57
CA GLY A 39 5.70 -5.43 1.78
C GLY A 39 6.20 -6.34 2.89
N ASN A 40 6.60 -5.76 4.03
CA ASN A 40 7.10 -6.50 5.20
C ASN A 40 6.25 -6.30 6.46
N GLU A 41 5.03 -5.76 6.32
CA GLU A 41 4.18 -5.44 7.46
C GLU A 41 3.14 -6.55 7.68
N GLN A 42 3.13 -7.10 8.91
CA GLN A 42 2.37 -8.31 9.26
C GLN A 42 0.84 -8.16 9.10
N SER A 43 0.27 -7.00 9.45
CA SER A 43 -1.18 -6.83 9.35
C SER A 43 -1.65 -6.76 7.89
N THR A 44 -0.79 -6.27 7.00
CA THR A 44 -1.03 -6.30 5.55
C THR A 44 -1.00 -7.73 5.00
N HIS A 45 -0.02 -8.54 5.40
CA HIS A 45 0.04 -9.95 4.97
C HIS A 45 -1.20 -10.74 5.42
N LYS A 46 -1.62 -10.52 6.67
CA LYS A 46 -2.82 -11.16 7.21
C LYS A 46 -4.06 -10.73 6.42
N TYR A 47 -4.21 -9.45 6.14
CA TYR A 47 -5.33 -8.92 5.37
C TYR A 47 -5.38 -9.51 3.95
N VAL A 48 -4.24 -9.57 3.26
CA VAL A 48 -4.14 -10.16 1.91
C VAL A 48 -4.48 -11.66 1.94
N SER A 49 -3.99 -12.42 2.93
CA SER A 49 -4.31 -13.82 3.10
C SER A 49 -5.81 -14.05 3.32
N GLU A 50 -6.46 -13.21 4.14
CA GLU A 50 -7.90 -13.26 4.38
C GLU A 50 -8.71 -12.93 3.12
N LEU A 51 -8.27 -11.97 2.31
CA LEU A 51 -8.90 -11.63 1.02
C LEU A 51 -8.79 -12.74 -0.02
N LEU A 52 -7.68 -13.48 -0.03
CA LEU A 52 -7.48 -14.63 -0.91
C LEU A 52 -8.43 -15.78 -0.58
N GLY A 53 -8.86 -15.86 0.68
CA GLY A 53 -9.78 -16.88 1.15
C GLY A 53 -9.11 -18.25 1.34
N LYS A 54 -9.95 -19.30 1.31
CA LYS A 54 -9.53 -20.69 1.60
C LYS A 54 -9.77 -21.59 0.41
N GLU A 55 -8.86 -22.52 0.22
CA GLU A 55 -8.98 -23.63 -0.70
C GLU A 55 -9.30 -24.91 0.03
N THR A 56 -10.09 -25.77 -0.58
CA THR A 56 -10.37 -27.10 -0.08
C THR A 56 -9.28 -28.04 -0.54
N ILE A 57 -8.56 -28.65 0.40
CA ILE A 57 -7.56 -29.67 0.12
C ILE A 57 -8.05 -31.04 0.58
N ASP A 58 -7.89 -32.03 -0.29
CA ASP A 58 -8.14 -33.42 0.03
C ASP A 58 -6.88 -34.04 0.62
N THR A 59 -6.92 -34.40 1.89
CA THR A 59 -5.81 -35.06 2.56
C THR A 59 -6.12 -36.53 2.71
N ASN A 60 -5.38 -37.37 1.99
CA ASN A 60 -5.46 -38.82 2.09
C ASN A 60 -4.41 -39.34 3.07
N THR A 61 -4.85 -39.84 4.21
CA THR A 61 -3.95 -40.49 5.17
C THR A 61 -4.04 -42.00 5.02
N TYR A 62 -2.94 -42.62 4.68
CA TYR A 62 -2.82 -44.09 4.56
C TYR A 62 -2.25 -44.66 5.84
N GLY A 63 -3.04 -45.46 6.57
CA GLY A 63 -2.60 -46.23 7.70
C GLY A 63 -2.40 -47.69 7.29
N LYS A 64 -1.14 -48.22 7.38
CA LYS A 64 -0.85 -49.62 7.21
C LYS A 64 -0.41 -50.21 8.54
N SER A 65 -1.21 -51.08 9.13
CA SER A 65 -0.84 -51.84 10.29
C SER A 65 -0.24 -53.19 9.85
N SER A 66 1.00 -53.46 10.25
CA SER A 66 1.71 -54.71 9.98
C SER A 66 1.55 -55.66 11.18
N GLY A 67 0.59 -56.56 11.14
CA GLY A 67 0.33 -57.58 12.12
C GLY A 67 -0.37 -58.78 11.49
N ARG A 68 -0.51 -59.91 12.27
CA ARG A 68 -1.10 -61.17 11.80
C ARG A 68 -2.54 -61.06 11.29
N SER A 69 -3.18 -59.88 11.47
CA SER A 69 -4.46 -59.46 10.90
C SER A 69 -4.28 -58.03 10.39
N GLY A 70 -3.55 -57.90 9.29
CA GLY A 70 -3.26 -56.58 8.70
C GLY A 70 -4.55 -55.86 8.30
N ASN A 71 -4.79 -54.70 8.89
CA ASN A 71 -5.92 -53.84 8.54
C ASN A 71 -5.42 -52.67 7.70
N TYR A 72 -6.04 -52.46 6.56
CA TYR A 72 -5.79 -51.33 5.67
C TYR A 72 -6.89 -50.30 5.89
N SER A 73 -6.54 -49.14 6.40
CA SER A 73 -7.48 -48.05 6.63
C SER A 73 -7.07 -46.85 5.75
N THR A 74 -7.95 -46.43 4.89
CA THR A 74 -7.81 -45.17 4.12
C THR A 74 -8.78 -44.16 4.75
N ASN A 75 -8.22 -43.10 5.29
CA ASN A 75 -9.03 -42.00 5.84
C ASN A 75 -8.98 -40.82 4.90
N TYR A 76 -10.15 -40.43 4.39
CA TYR A 76 -10.33 -39.25 3.56
C TYR A 76 -10.71 -38.09 4.46
N GLN A 77 -9.87 -37.08 4.54
CA GLN A 77 -10.16 -35.86 5.28
C GLN A 77 -10.13 -34.67 4.34
N ILE A 78 -11.25 -33.98 4.27
CA ILE A 78 -11.39 -32.73 3.54
C ILE A 78 -11.12 -31.61 4.54
N SER A 79 -10.11 -30.79 4.28
CA SER A 79 -9.74 -29.66 5.14
C SER A 79 -9.65 -28.38 4.31
N GLY A 80 -10.12 -27.27 4.88
CA GLY A 80 -9.94 -25.94 4.29
C GLY A 80 -8.57 -25.39 4.70
N ARG A 81 -7.75 -25.02 3.71
CA ARG A 81 -6.49 -24.31 3.93
C ARG A 81 -6.60 -22.89 3.34
N GLU A 82 -5.97 -21.90 3.95
CA GLU A 82 -5.77 -20.61 3.33
C GLU A 82 -5.04 -20.77 2.00
N LEU A 83 -5.50 -20.10 0.95
CA LEU A 83 -4.92 -20.19 -0.39
C LEU A 83 -3.44 -19.78 -0.35
N LEU A 84 -3.11 -18.69 0.33
CA LEU A 84 -1.78 -18.33 0.78
C LEU A 84 -1.85 -17.94 2.26
N THR A 85 -1.04 -18.57 3.09
CA THR A 85 -0.90 -18.15 4.49
C THR A 85 -0.21 -16.79 4.58
N PRO A 86 -0.34 -16.04 5.69
CA PRO A 86 0.37 -14.76 5.85
C PRO A 86 1.89 -14.87 5.67
N ASP A 87 2.48 -16.01 6.05
CA ASP A 87 3.90 -16.28 5.85
C ASP A 87 4.25 -16.50 4.38
N GLU A 88 3.39 -17.20 3.63
CA GLU A 88 3.55 -17.36 2.19
C GLU A 88 3.37 -16.04 1.44
N VAL A 89 2.43 -15.19 1.86
CA VAL A 89 2.28 -13.83 1.32
C VAL A 89 3.54 -12.99 1.57
N ARG A 90 4.15 -13.10 2.76
CA ARG A 90 5.41 -12.43 3.10
C ARG A 90 6.58 -12.89 2.22
N LEU A 91 6.59 -14.18 1.87
CA LEU A 91 7.65 -14.80 1.07
C LEU A 91 7.41 -14.69 -0.44
N LEU A 92 6.31 -14.04 -0.87
CA LEU A 92 6.02 -13.86 -2.27
C LEU A 92 7.18 -13.13 -2.97
N ASP A 93 7.65 -13.73 -4.07
CA ASP A 93 8.73 -13.13 -4.87
C ASP A 93 8.32 -11.73 -5.34
N ASN A 94 9.22 -10.76 -5.16
CA ASN A 94 8.96 -9.35 -5.47
C ASN A 94 8.59 -9.08 -6.93
N LYS A 95 8.80 -10.03 -7.84
CA LYS A 95 8.38 -9.91 -9.23
C LYS A 95 6.85 -10.04 -9.43
N TYR A 96 6.12 -10.58 -8.44
CA TYR A 96 4.68 -10.77 -8.52
C TYR A 96 3.91 -9.64 -7.85
N ALA A 97 2.70 -9.42 -8.36
CA ALA A 97 1.67 -8.62 -7.75
C ALA A 97 0.39 -9.44 -7.64
N ILE A 98 -0.47 -9.12 -6.67
CA ILE A 98 -1.80 -9.71 -6.52
C ILE A 98 -2.83 -8.60 -6.69
N LEU A 99 -3.74 -8.79 -7.65
CA LEU A 99 -4.82 -7.86 -7.94
C LEU A 99 -6.15 -8.46 -7.49
N PHE A 100 -6.89 -7.70 -6.71
CA PHE A 100 -8.26 -7.99 -6.29
C PHE A 100 -9.18 -6.99 -6.98
N ILE A 101 -10.20 -7.50 -7.67
CA ILE A 101 -11.25 -6.69 -8.31
C ILE A 101 -12.58 -7.14 -7.73
N ARG A 102 -13.44 -6.19 -7.37
CA ARG A 102 -14.76 -6.50 -6.82
C ARG A 102 -15.56 -7.37 -7.80
N GLY A 103 -16.02 -8.53 -7.32
CA GLY A 103 -16.79 -9.48 -8.10
C GLY A 103 -16.00 -10.47 -8.93
N GLU A 104 -14.67 -10.34 -8.96
CA GLU A 104 -13.77 -11.23 -9.70
C GLU A 104 -12.88 -12.06 -8.75
N ARG A 105 -12.31 -13.12 -9.28
CA ARG A 105 -11.30 -13.90 -8.57
C ARG A 105 -9.98 -13.16 -8.50
N PRO A 106 -9.22 -13.26 -7.41
CA PRO A 106 -7.89 -12.67 -7.32
C PRO A 106 -6.98 -13.16 -8.44
N VAL A 107 -6.19 -12.27 -8.99
CA VAL A 107 -5.22 -12.56 -10.05
C VAL A 107 -3.81 -12.29 -9.54
N MET A 108 -2.90 -13.24 -9.72
CA MET A 108 -1.48 -13.06 -9.46
C MET A 108 -0.74 -13.04 -10.79
N ASP A 109 0.02 -11.97 -11.04
CA ASP A 109 0.77 -11.79 -12.27
C ASP A 109 2.10 -11.07 -12.01
N PHE A 110 2.94 -11.01 -13.03
CA PHE A 110 4.20 -10.27 -12.96
C PHE A 110 3.95 -8.77 -12.88
N LYS A 111 4.74 -8.10 -12.06
CA LYS A 111 4.81 -6.65 -12.09
C LYS A 111 5.30 -6.18 -13.44
N TYR A 112 4.70 -5.12 -13.95
CA TYR A 112 5.12 -4.51 -15.19
C TYR A 112 6.53 -3.91 -15.05
N ASP A 113 7.40 -4.23 -15.98
CA ASP A 113 8.72 -3.62 -16.06
C ASP A 113 8.61 -2.22 -16.67
N ILE A 114 8.68 -1.20 -15.83
CA ILE A 114 8.52 0.20 -16.23
C ILE A 114 9.54 0.64 -17.29
N LEU A 115 10.73 0.00 -17.33
CA LEU A 115 11.75 0.30 -18.32
C LEU A 115 11.37 -0.15 -19.74
N LYS A 116 10.35 -1.01 -19.87
CA LYS A 116 9.77 -1.43 -21.17
C LYS A 116 8.63 -0.54 -21.63
N HIS A 117 8.22 0.47 -20.81
CA HIS A 117 7.13 1.34 -21.19
C HIS A 117 7.52 2.22 -22.39
N PRO A 118 6.66 2.40 -23.40
CA PRO A 118 6.97 3.22 -24.58
C PRO A 118 7.43 4.65 -24.25
N ASN A 119 6.88 5.21 -23.18
CA ASN A 119 7.17 6.57 -22.74
C ASN A 119 8.34 6.67 -21.76
N VAL A 120 9.10 5.60 -21.51
CA VAL A 120 10.26 5.64 -20.62
C VAL A 120 11.27 6.71 -21.04
N ALA A 121 11.40 6.95 -22.34
CA ALA A 121 12.29 7.97 -22.90
C ALA A 121 11.98 9.40 -22.40
N PHE A 122 10.74 9.66 -21.93
CA PHE A 122 10.30 10.94 -21.37
C PHE A 122 10.42 11.02 -19.86
N THR A 123 10.99 10.01 -19.21
CA THR A 123 11.19 9.95 -17.77
C THR A 123 12.68 10.10 -17.43
N THR A 124 12.96 10.36 -16.16
CA THR A 124 14.35 10.41 -15.64
C THR A 124 15.09 9.08 -15.87
N ASP A 125 14.38 7.94 -15.80
CA ASP A 125 14.96 6.62 -16.09
C ASP A 125 15.37 6.49 -17.55
N GLY A 126 14.67 7.18 -18.46
CA GLY A 126 15.01 7.32 -19.89
C GLY A 126 16.05 8.41 -20.17
N LYS A 127 16.64 9.02 -19.13
CA LYS A 127 17.62 10.11 -19.20
C LYS A 127 17.04 11.46 -19.68
N GLU A 128 15.72 11.63 -19.64
CA GLU A 128 15.12 12.95 -19.86
C GLU A 128 15.34 13.83 -18.62
N LYS A 129 15.32 15.13 -18.84
CA LYS A 129 15.43 16.10 -17.74
C LYS A 129 14.23 15.99 -16.82
N PRO A 130 14.42 16.15 -15.48
CA PRO A 130 13.30 16.19 -14.56
C PRO A 130 12.28 17.26 -14.96
N TYR A 131 11.00 16.91 -14.86
CA TYR A 131 9.94 17.88 -15.09
C TYR A 131 9.95 18.93 -13.98
N LEU A 132 10.08 20.20 -14.38
CA LEU A 132 9.99 21.33 -13.47
C LEU A 132 8.56 21.89 -13.55
N HIS A 133 7.84 21.85 -12.42
CA HIS A 133 6.54 22.49 -12.30
C HIS A 133 6.66 23.99 -12.51
N GLY A 134 5.77 24.52 -13.35
CA GLY A 134 5.76 25.98 -13.62
C GLY A 134 6.71 26.45 -14.71
N GLY A 135 7.30 25.56 -15.49
CA GLY A 135 8.25 25.68 -16.60
C GLY A 135 8.29 26.91 -17.48
N THR A 136 8.20 28.07 -16.91
CA THR A 136 8.65 29.32 -17.43
C THR A 136 9.85 29.77 -16.61
N GLU A 137 10.74 30.51 -17.19
CA GLU A 137 11.98 31.05 -16.59
C GLU A 137 11.75 31.85 -15.27
N ASN A 138 10.48 32.02 -14.88
CA ASN A 138 10.02 32.61 -13.62
C ASN A 138 9.44 31.58 -12.65
N ALA A 139 9.61 30.27 -12.86
CA ALA A 139 9.26 29.28 -11.88
C ALA A 139 10.08 29.57 -10.62
N ILE A 140 9.32 29.90 -9.59
CA ILE A 140 9.70 30.10 -8.20
C ILE A 140 11.13 29.62 -7.98
N ALA A 141 11.97 30.57 -7.70
CA ALA A 141 13.39 30.41 -7.48
C ALA A 141 13.70 28.99 -6.99
N SER A 142 14.58 28.31 -7.70
CA SER A 142 15.36 27.30 -7.07
C SER A 142 15.70 27.84 -5.68
N ILE A 143 15.13 27.24 -4.64
CA ILE A 143 15.63 27.47 -3.31
C ILE A 143 17.01 26.85 -3.37
N SER A 144 17.98 27.63 -3.82
CA SER A 144 19.38 27.35 -3.52
C SER A 144 19.42 27.52 -2.02
N ILE A 145 19.47 26.41 -1.32
CA ILE A 145 19.93 26.39 0.06
C ILE A 145 21.39 26.78 -0.07
N ASP A 146 21.65 28.07 -0.02
CA ASP A 146 22.98 28.58 0.13
C ASP A 146 23.46 28.02 1.48
N GLU A 147 24.61 27.35 1.47
CA GLU A 147 25.19 26.74 2.68
C GLU A 147 25.57 27.77 3.75
N ASN A 148 25.32 29.05 3.51
CA ASN A 148 25.45 30.14 4.46
C ASN A 148 24.14 30.46 5.15
N ILE A 149 23.69 29.55 6.02
CA ILE A 149 22.51 29.75 6.92
C ILE A 149 22.72 30.94 7.88
N ASP A 150 23.95 31.43 8.01
CA ASP A 150 24.31 32.51 8.96
C ASP A 150 23.87 33.92 8.52
N ASN A 151 23.27 34.08 7.33
CA ASN A 151 22.88 35.38 6.79
C ASN A 151 21.38 35.53 6.49
N TYR A 152 20.53 34.69 7.05
CA TYR A 152 19.07 34.94 7.00
C TYR A 152 18.75 36.05 7.99
N ASP A 153 18.43 37.23 7.44
CA ASP A 153 17.85 38.31 8.21
C ASP A 153 16.41 37.96 8.56
N PHE A 154 16.18 37.50 9.79
CA PHE A 154 14.87 37.11 10.29
C PHE A 154 13.91 38.29 10.48
N THR A 155 14.33 39.51 10.20
CA THR A 155 13.46 40.70 10.29
C THR A 155 12.32 40.71 9.26
N GLU A 156 12.51 40.05 8.08
CA GLU A 156 11.41 39.93 7.11
C GLU A 156 10.33 38.92 7.53
N ILE A 157 10.60 38.04 8.50
CA ILE A 157 9.61 37.06 9.00
C ILE A 157 8.66 37.73 10.02
N GLU A 158 9.13 38.77 10.73
CA GLU A 158 8.28 39.52 11.67
C GLU A 158 7.21 40.31 10.92
N ASP A 159 7.50 40.84 9.73
CA ASP A 159 6.51 41.56 8.91
C ASP A 159 5.40 40.64 8.38
N ILE A 160 5.70 39.35 8.17
CA ILE A 160 4.69 38.35 7.74
C ILE A 160 3.85 37.88 8.93
N ALA A 161 4.43 37.81 10.12
CA ALA A 161 3.73 37.39 11.33
C ALA A 161 2.69 38.42 11.81
N GLU A 162 2.85 39.69 11.47
CA GLU A 162 1.85 40.75 11.78
C GLU A 162 0.59 40.65 10.88
N GLU A 163 0.65 39.97 9.74
CA GLU A 163 -0.47 39.82 8.81
C GLU A 163 -1.39 38.62 9.17
N TYR A 164 -0.94 37.71 10.04
CA TYR A 164 -1.72 36.58 10.50
C TYR A 164 -1.84 36.59 12.01
N GLU A 165 -3.04 36.86 12.50
CA GLU A 165 -3.40 36.70 13.90
C GLU A 165 -3.34 35.22 14.26
N LEU A 166 -2.24 34.77 14.87
CA LEU A 166 -2.09 33.39 15.35
C LEU A 166 -2.98 33.24 16.57
N LEU A 167 -4.09 32.54 16.42
CA LEU A 167 -4.96 32.19 17.53
C LEU A 167 -4.18 31.35 18.56
N SER A 168 -4.30 31.72 19.82
CA SER A 168 -3.73 30.94 20.91
C SER A 168 -4.40 29.56 21.01
N SER A 169 -3.75 28.61 21.66
CA SER A 169 -4.31 27.26 21.85
C SER A 169 -5.67 27.26 22.54
N GLU A 170 -5.94 28.27 23.39
CA GLU A 170 -7.20 28.42 24.10
C GLU A 170 -8.31 28.97 23.19
N GLU A 171 -7.99 29.84 22.26
CA GLU A 171 -8.93 30.37 21.27
C GLU A 171 -9.28 29.32 20.19
N LEU A 172 -8.35 28.42 19.87
CA LEU A 172 -8.62 27.28 18.99
C LEU A 172 -9.60 26.28 19.60
N GLU A 173 -9.55 26.03 20.91
CA GLU A 173 -10.49 25.13 21.60
C GLU A 173 -11.92 25.66 21.60
N ASP A 174 -12.12 26.98 21.59
CA ASP A 174 -13.46 27.59 21.56
C ASP A 174 -14.06 27.58 20.13
N TYR A 175 -13.23 27.51 19.08
CA TYR A 175 -13.68 27.44 17.69
C TYR A 175 -14.23 26.06 17.32
N PHE A 176 -13.87 25.00 18.05
CA PHE A 176 -14.26 23.60 17.79
C PHE A 176 -15.29 23.06 18.79
N LYS A 177 -15.92 23.91 19.62
CA LYS A 177 -17.08 23.57 20.46
C LYS A 177 -18.39 23.87 19.73
#